data_e3d19e029c84e560e89b61b2948d0904
#
_entry.id   e3d19e029c84e560e89b61b2948d0904
#
_cell.length_a   1.000
_cell.length_b   1.000
_cell.length_c   1.000
_cell.angle_alpha   90.00
_cell.angle_beta   90.00
_cell.angle_gamma   90.00
#
_symmetry.space_group_name_H-M   'P 1'
#
loop_
_entity.id
_entity.type
_entity.pdbx_description
1 polymer ?
#
loop_
_entity_poly.entity_id
_entity_poly.type
_entity_poly.pdbx_seq_one_letter_code
_entity_poly.pdbx_strand_id
1 'polypeptide(L)'
;MTNTISTPQWWVVTDLDGTLMDHHYDWSPAEPAIRRLQKAGIPVIPCTSKTAEEVIRFRHELDLHDPFIVENGGAIHGESSLGEPWDLPLGPDWAELKPQLSALELELGEPLRALDELTDTEGERLLGLQGDV
;
A
#
# COMPACT_ATOMS: atom_id res chain seq x y z
N MET A 1 7.57 36.41 -9.69
CA MET A 1 8.60 35.38 -9.43
C MET A 1 7.99 34.04 -9.78
N THR A 2 8.38 33.47 -10.89
CA THR A 2 7.95 32.13 -11.30
C THR A 2 8.66 31.12 -10.40
N ASN A 3 7.89 30.52 -9.50
CA ASN A 3 8.37 29.39 -8.71
C ASN A 3 8.55 28.21 -9.68
N THR A 4 9.76 28.06 -10.19
CA THR A 4 10.11 26.88 -10.99
C THR A 4 10.15 25.72 -10.01
N ILE A 5 9.07 24.92 -9.95
CA ILE A 5 9.07 23.64 -9.27
C ILE A 5 10.09 22.79 -10.04
N SER A 6 11.28 22.67 -9.49
CA SER A 6 12.33 21.81 -10.04
C SER A 6 11.82 20.37 -9.90
N THR A 7 11.62 19.70 -11.02
CA THR A 7 11.31 18.26 -11.03
C THR A 7 12.44 17.55 -10.28
N PRO A 8 12.14 16.71 -9.28
CA PRO A 8 13.21 16.01 -8.56
C PRO A 8 14.02 15.14 -9.53
N GLN A 9 15.32 15.19 -9.42
CA GLN A 9 16.23 14.41 -10.28
C GLN A 9 16.22 12.92 -9.93
N TRP A 10 15.83 12.58 -8.70
CA TRP A 10 15.82 11.22 -8.16
C TRP A 10 14.51 10.93 -7.47
N TRP A 11 14.07 9.70 -7.60
CA TRP A 11 12.96 9.13 -6.84
C TRP A 11 13.46 7.87 -6.15
N VAL A 12 12.99 7.62 -4.94
CA VAL A 12 13.21 6.34 -4.26
C VAL A 12 11.91 5.57 -4.31
N VAL A 13 11.88 4.51 -5.10
CA VAL A 13 10.78 3.56 -5.15
C VAL A 13 11.23 2.34 -4.35
N THR A 14 10.47 1.95 -3.34
CA THR A 14 10.90 0.94 -2.36
C THR A 14 9.76 0.04 -1.93
N ASP A 15 10.08 -1.22 -1.72
CA ASP A 15 9.21 -2.14 -1.00
C ASP A 15 9.19 -1.79 0.50
N LEU A 16 8.21 -2.34 1.22
CA LEU A 16 8.04 -2.15 2.65
C LEU A 16 8.51 -3.36 3.45
N ASP A 17 7.89 -4.51 3.26
CA ASP A 17 8.13 -5.71 4.07
C ASP A 17 9.53 -6.29 3.82
N GLY A 18 10.34 -6.34 4.87
CA GLY A 18 11.73 -6.81 4.76
C GLY A 18 12.68 -5.83 4.07
N THR A 19 12.23 -4.60 3.74
CA THR A 19 13.02 -3.54 3.11
C THR A 19 13.05 -2.29 3.98
N LEU A 20 11.97 -1.52 4.03
CA LEU A 20 11.83 -0.39 4.97
C LEU A 20 11.33 -0.81 6.34
N MET A 21 10.59 -1.91 6.39
CA MET A 21 10.10 -2.52 7.62
C MET A 21 10.86 -3.83 7.87
N ASP A 22 11.12 -4.10 9.13
CA ASP A 22 11.67 -5.38 9.56
C ASP A 22 10.59 -6.47 9.65
N HIS A 23 10.95 -7.65 10.19
CA HIS A 23 10.03 -8.78 10.37
C HIS A 23 8.93 -8.55 11.41
N HIS A 24 9.01 -7.48 12.17
CA HIS A 24 8.01 -7.03 13.14
C HIS A 24 7.20 -5.85 12.64
N TYR A 25 7.32 -5.52 11.35
CA TYR A 25 6.70 -4.34 10.72
C TYR A 25 7.16 -3.01 11.33
N ASP A 26 8.35 -3.00 11.94
CA ASP A 26 8.97 -1.79 12.50
C ASP A 26 9.78 -1.07 11.42
N TRP A 27 9.45 0.19 11.15
CA TRP A 27 10.17 1.09 10.22
C TRP A 27 11.10 2.05 10.93
N SER A 28 11.14 2.04 12.27
CA SER A 28 11.95 3.00 13.05
C SER A 28 13.42 3.04 12.59
N PRO A 29 14.06 1.93 12.21
CA PRO A 29 15.43 1.97 11.70
C PRO A 29 15.58 2.72 10.38
N ALA A 30 14.56 2.74 9.53
CA ALA A 30 14.57 3.43 8.23
C ALA A 30 14.19 4.90 8.34
N GLU A 31 13.48 5.33 9.38
CA GLU A 31 12.97 6.69 9.54
C GLU A 31 14.05 7.77 9.34
N PRO A 32 15.26 7.70 9.92
CA PRO A 32 16.29 8.73 9.71
C PRO A 32 16.70 8.89 8.24
N ALA A 33 16.68 7.80 7.46
CA ALA A 33 16.98 7.85 6.03
C ALA A 33 15.82 8.50 5.25
N ILE A 34 14.58 8.12 5.56
CA ILE A 34 13.37 8.69 4.96
C ILE A 34 13.34 10.21 5.21
N ARG A 35 13.56 10.65 6.46
CA ARG A 35 13.60 12.09 6.82
C ARG A 35 14.68 12.85 6.05
N ARG A 36 15.84 12.25 5.80
CA ARG A 36 16.89 12.88 4.97
C ARG A 36 16.47 13.04 3.52
N LEU A 37 15.80 12.03 2.95
CA LEU A 37 15.26 12.08 1.57
C LEU A 37 14.20 13.16 1.45
N GLN A 38 13.23 13.22 2.37
CA GLN A 38 12.21 14.27 2.43
C GLN A 38 12.85 15.67 2.49
N LYS A 39 13.83 15.86 3.37
CA LYS A 39 14.55 17.14 3.50
C LYS A 39 15.32 17.52 2.21
N ALA A 40 15.77 16.55 1.45
CA ALA A 40 16.42 16.76 0.16
C ALA A 40 15.45 16.96 -1.00
N GLY A 41 14.12 16.90 -0.75
CA GLY A 41 13.09 16.97 -1.79
C GLY A 41 13.08 15.75 -2.71
N ILE A 42 13.55 14.61 -2.23
CA ILE A 42 13.56 13.35 -2.97
C ILE A 42 12.32 12.55 -2.57
N PRO A 43 11.39 12.31 -3.51
CA PRO A 43 10.19 11.53 -3.24
C PRO A 43 10.52 10.10 -2.79
N VAL A 44 9.77 9.63 -1.79
CA VAL A 44 9.81 8.23 -1.31
C VAL A 44 8.49 7.58 -1.64
N ILE A 45 8.50 6.66 -2.58
CA ILE A 45 7.33 6.03 -3.20
C ILE A 45 7.28 4.57 -2.74
N PRO A 46 6.42 4.21 -1.78
CA PRO A 46 6.15 2.81 -1.45
C PRO A 46 5.62 2.06 -2.66
N CYS A 47 6.12 0.84 -2.88
CA CYS A 47 5.66 -0.08 -3.92
C CYS A 47 5.60 -1.48 -3.29
N THR A 48 4.41 -1.93 -2.94
CA THR A 48 4.24 -3.05 -2.01
C THR A 48 3.08 -3.97 -2.40
N SER A 49 3.07 -5.16 -1.82
CA SER A 49 1.92 -6.08 -1.87
C SER A 49 0.79 -5.70 -0.92
N LYS A 50 1.04 -4.78 0.04
CA LYS A 50 0.04 -4.31 1.00
C LYS A 50 -1.13 -3.59 0.34
N THR A 51 -2.25 -3.51 1.07
CA THR A 51 -3.43 -2.73 0.70
C THR A 51 -3.19 -1.23 0.85
N ALA A 52 -4.09 -0.41 0.29
CA ALA A 52 -4.00 1.04 0.41
C ALA A 52 -4.12 1.49 1.87
N GLU A 53 -5.00 0.88 2.65
CA GLU A 53 -5.25 1.20 4.06
C GLU A 53 -3.99 1.01 4.91
N GLU A 54 -3.28 -0.09 4.72
CA GLU A 54 -2.03 -0.37 5.43
C GLU A 54 -0.95 0.67 5.11
N VAL A 55 -0.82 1.04 3.82
CA VAL A 55 0.17 2.02 3.38
C VAL A 55 -0.19 3.45 3.83
N ILE A 56 -1.48 3.81 3.85
CA ILE A 56 -1.95 5.11 4.33
C ILE A 56 -1.54 5.32 5.78
N ARG A 57 -1.68 4.32 6.65
CA ARG A 57 -1.24 4.37 8.05
C ARG A 57 0.27 4.66 8.14
N PHE A 58 1.08 3.88 7.44
CA PHE A 58 2.53 4.05 7.38
C PHE A 58 2.93 5.45 6.88
N ARG A 59 2.31 5.92 5.80
CA ARG A 59 2.55 7.25 5.24
C ARG A 59 2.21 8.37 6.23
N HIS A 60 1.08 8.25 6.92
CA HIS A 60 0.63 9.22 7.91
C HIS A 60 1.63 9.36 9.06
N GLU A 61 2.16 8.27 9.57
CA GLU A 61 3.12 8.29 10.69
C GLU A 61 4.48 8.89 10.30
N LEU A 62 4.87 8.76 9.03
CA LEU A 62 6.10 9.33 8.49
C LEU A 62 5.93 10.66 7.76
N ASP A 63 4.70 11.22 7.73
CA ASP A 63 4.40 12.45 7.01
C ASP A 63 4.84 12.39 5.53
N LEU A 64 4.53 11.28 4.87
CA LEU A 64 4.80 11.05 3.45
C LEU A 64 3.60 11.49 2.62
N HIS A 65 3.83 12.33 1.62
CA HIS A 65 2.78 12.85 0.72
C HIS A 65 2.98 12.42 -0.73
N ASP A 66 4.08 11.74 -1.03
CA ASP A 66 4.37 11.22 -2.37
C ASP A 66 3.36 10.12 -2.75
N PRO A 67 3.14 9.86 -4.05
CA PRO A 67 2.34 8.73 -4.50
C PRO A 67 2.84 7.39 -3.97
N PHE A 68 1.99 6.38 -3.98
CA PHE A 68 2.34 5.03 -3.56
C PHE A 68 1.62 3.98 -4.40
N ILE A 69 2.24 2.81 -4.54
CA ILE A 69 1.78 1.70 -5.37
C ILE A 69 1.45 0.54 -4.44
N VAL A 70 0.26 -0.03 -4.58
CA VAL A 70 -0.28 -1.07 -3.71
C VAL A 70 -0.65 -2.34 -4.48
N GLU A 71 -0.89 -3.42 -3.73
CA GLU A 71 -1.42 -4.68 -4.24
C GLU A 71 -0.63 -5.22 -5.45
N ASN A 72 0.70 -5.21 -5.35
CA ASN A 72 1.63 -5.64 -6.41
C ASN A 72 1.43 -4.88 -7.74
N GLY A 73 1.03 -3.62 -7.71
CA GLY A 73 0.77 -2.81 -8.89
C GLY A 73 -0.70 -2.80 -9.31
N GLY A 74 -1.62 -3.23 -8.44
CA GLY A 74 -3.06 -3.18 -8.69
C GLY A 74 -3.59 -1.75 -8.79
N ALA A 75 -3.02 -0.82 -8.02
CA ALA A 75 -3.38 0.59 -8.09
C ALA A 75 -2.22 1.51 -7.69
N ILE A 76 -2.30 2.75 -8.15
CA ILE A 76 -1.47 3.87 -7.69
C ILE A 76 -2.39 4.86 -6.98
N HIS A 77 -1.99 5.28 -5.79
CA HIS A 77 -2.69 6.29 -5.00
C HIS A 77 -1.81 7.50 -4.76
N GLY A 78 -2.42 8.63 -4.49
CA GLY A 78 -1.70 9.86 -4.17
C GLY A 78 -2.63 10.96 -3.68
N GLU A 79 -2.06 12.14 -3.51
CA GLU A 79 -2.77 13.35 -3.11
C GLU A 79 -2.45 14.48 -4.10
N SER A 80 -3.44 15.31 -4.38
CA SER A 80 -3.24 16.54 -5.15
C SER A 80 -2.49 17.57 -4.31
N SER A 81 -2.05 18.66 -4.92
CA SER A 81 -1.44 19.80 -4.21
C SER A 81 -2.35 20.47 -3.17
N LEU A 82 -3.64 20.14 -3.18
CA LEU A 82 -4.63 20.60 -2.21
C LEU A 82 -4.92 19.55 -1.12
N GLY A 83 -4.22 18.42 -1.13
CA GLY A 83 -4.44 17.31 -0.20
C GLY A 83 -5.64 16.42 -0.55
N GLU A 84 -6.25 16.60 -1.73
CA GLU A 84 -7.35 15.76 -2.18
C GLU A 84 -6.81 14.39 -2.63
N PRO A 85 -7.33 13.28 -2.09
CA PRO A 85 -6.89 11.96 -2.50
C PRO A 85 -7.30 11.66 -3.95
N TRP A 86 -6.48 10.91 -4.65
CA TRP A 86 -6.78 10.35 -5.96
C TRP A 86 -6.24 8.91 -6.05
N ASP A 87 -6.87 8.11 -6.91
CA ASP A 87 -6.41 6.77 -7.25
C ASP A 87 -6.42 6.54 -8.75
N LEU A 88 -5.54 5.66 -9.19
CA LEU A 88 -5.45 5.16 -10.55
C LEU A 88 -5.42 3.63 -10.51
N PRO A 89 -6.57 2.96 -10.70
CA PRO A 89 -6.61 1.51 -10.78
C PRO A 89 -5.91 1.05 -12.06
N LEU A 90 -5.08 0.00 -11.95
CA LEU A 90 -4.34 -0.60 -13.05
C LEU A 90 -4.81 -2.04 -13.35
N GLY A 91 -5.69 -2.57 -12.52
CA GLY A 91 -6.30 -3.89 -12.65
C GLY A 91 -7.78 -3.88 -12.30
N PRO A 92 -8.44 -5.04 -12.39
CA PRO A 92 -9.82 -5.19 -11.96
C PRO A 92 -9.95 -4.98 -10.46
N ASP A 93 -11.05 -4.39 -10.03
CA ASP A 93 -11.36 -4.25 -8.62
C ASP A 93 -11.89 -5.56 -8.00
N TRP A 94 -12.07 -5.57 -6.67
CA TRP A 94 -12.55 -6.74 -5.96
C TRP A 94 -13.98 -7.16 -6.40
N ALA A 95 -14.84 -6.21 -6.72
CA ALA A 95 -16.20 -6.50 -7.19
C ALA A 95 -16.21 -7.22 -8.54
N GLU A 96 -15.22 -6.96 -9.39
CA GLU A 96 -15.01 -7.66 -10.66
C GLU A 96 -14.34 -9.03 -10.48
N LEU A 97 -13.47 -9.18 -9.47
CA LEU A 97 -12.74 -10.44 -9.20
C LEU A 97 -13.58 -11.46 -8.42
N LYS A 98 -14.43 -11.04 -7.52
CA LYS A 98 -15.20 -11.93 -6.64
C LYS A 98 -16.07 -12.97 -7.38
N PRO A 99 -16.73 -12.64 -8.49
CA PRO A 99 -17.44 -13.65 -9.30
C PRO A 99 -16.52 -14.71 -9.91
N GLN A 100 -15.26 -14.36 -10.22
CA GLN A 100 -14.29 -15.29 -10.77
C GLN A 100 -13.82 -16.30 -9.71
N LEU A 101 -13.76 -15.89 -8.44
CA LEU A 101 -13.47 -16.80 -7.34
C LEU A 101 -14.51 -17.91 -7.24
N SER A 102 -15.80 -17.57 -7.36
CA SER A 102 -16.90 -18.56 -7.37
C SER A 102 -16.81 -19.52 -8.55
N ALA A 103 -16.37 -19.06 -9.72
CA ALA A 103 -16.14 -19.94 -10.87
C ALA A 103 -15.00 -20.93 -10.60
N LEU A 104 -13.92 -20.48 -9.95
CA LEU A 104 -12.81 -21.35 -9.55
C LEU A 104 -13.23 -22.40 -8.52
N GLU A 105 -14.09 -22.08 -7.57
CA GLU A 105 -14.66 -23.04 -6.60
C GLU A 105 -15.33 -24.23 -7.32
N LEU A 106 -16.12 -23.92 -8.36
CA LEU A 106 -16.80 -24.95 -9.15
C LEU A 106 -15.81 -25.84 -9.91
N GLU A 107 -14.73 -25.28 -10.45
CA GLU A 107 -13.73 -26.05 -11.17
C GLU A 107 -12.88 -26.92 -10.24
N LEU A 108 -12.51 -26.40 -9.08
CA LEU A 108 -11.70 -27.09 -8.09
C LEU A 108 -12.49 -28.13 -7.30
N GLY A 109 -13.82 -27.95 -7.18
CA GLY A 109 -14.67 -28.78 -6.32
C GLY A 109 -14.41 -28.56 -4.82
N GLU A 110 -13.76 -27.46 -4.44
CA GLU A 110 -13.42 -27.08 -3.08
C GLU A 110 -13.91 -25.65 -2.78
N PRO A 111 -14.42 -25.38 -1.56
CA PRO A 111 -14.84 -24.05 -1.20
C PRO A 111 -13.62 -23.11 -1.07
N LEU A 112 -13.68 -21.96 -1.72
CA LEU A 112 -12.74 -20.86 -1.57
C LEU A 112 -13.45 -19.73 -0.81
N ARG A 113 -12.84 -19.24 0.24
CA ARG A 113 -13.38 -18.12 1.02
C ARG A 113 -12.54 -16.87 0.82
N ALA A 114 -13.17 -15.79 0.46
CA ALA A 114 -12.53 -14.49 0.39
C ALA A 114 -12.29 -13.94 1.80
N LEU A 115 -11.31 -13.03 1.93
CA LEU A 115 -10.98 -12.43 3.23
C LEU A 115 -12.15 -11.64 3.82
N ASP A 116 -12.93 -10.95 3.01
CA ASP A 116 -14.12 -10.21 3.41
C ASP A 116 -15.28 -11.09 3.91
N GLU A 117 -15.17 -12.41 3.75
CA GLU A 117 -16.13 -13.41 4.24
C GLU A 117 -15.68 -14.05 5.56
N LEU A 118 -14.49 -13.71 6.04
CA LEU A 118 -13.97 -14.17 7.32
C LEU A 118 -14.52 -13.29 8.45
N THR A 119 -14.78 -13.91 9.59
CA THR A 119 -14.96 -13.15 10.82
C THR A 119 -13.62 -12.67 11.35
N ASP A 120 -13.61 -11.61 12.17
CA ASP A 120 -12.38 -11.07 12.76
C ASP A 120 -11.55 -12.16 13.45
N THR A 121 -12.21 -13.02 14.23
CA THR A 121 -11.54 -14.16 14.90
C THR A 121 -10.93 -15.17 13.93
N GLU A 122 -11.57 -15.41 12.78
CA GLU A 122 -11.02 -16.30 11.75
C GLU A 122 -9.83 -15.63 11.04
N GLY A 123 -9.93 -14.32 10.75
CA GLY A 123 -8.86 -13.52 10.19
C GLY A 123 -7.64 -13.52 11.08
N GLU A 124 -7.79 -13.22 12.36
CA GLU A 124 -6.71 -13.28 13.35
C GLU A 124 -6.03 -14.66 13.39
N ARG A 125 -6.82 -15.71 13.43
CA ARG A 125 -6.28 -17.09 13.52
C ARG A 125 -5.55 -17.53 12.26
N LEU A 126 -6.05 -17.17 11.07
CA LEU A 126 -5.53 -17.64 9.80
C LEU A 126 -4.39 -16.77 9.27
N LEU A 127 -4.46 -15.48 9.50
CA LEU A 127 -3.54 -14.49 8.94
C LEU A 127 -2.55 -13.93 9.97
N GLY A 128 -2.82 -14.13 11.27
CA GLY A 128 -2.03 -13.53 12.35
C GLY A 128 -2.19 -12.01 12.45
N LEU A 129 -3.22 -11.44 11.82
CA LEU A 129 -3.52 -10.02 11.82
C LEU A 129 -4.49 -9.70 12.95
N GLN A 130 -4.23 -8.66 13.73
CA GLN A 130 -5.20 -8.16 14.71
C GLN A 130 -6.24 -7.28 14.02
N GLY A 131 -7.49 -7.39 14.44
CA GLY A 131 -8.72 -6.96 13.80
C GLY A 131 -8.97 -5.50 13.40
N ASP A 132 -7.93 -4.79 12.97
CA ASP A 132 -8.01 -3.43 12.43
C ASP A 132 -7.37 -3.32 11.02
N VAL A 133 -7.35 -4.41 10.24
CA VAL A 133 -6.78 -4.43 8.88
C VAL A 133 -7.89 -4.52 7.84
#